data_c69ad956644f59b0c3d519a6bcfcc051
#
_entry.id   c69ad956644f59b0c3d519a6bcfcc051
#
_cell.length_a   1.000
_cell.length_b   1.000
_cell.length_c   1.000
_cell.angle_alpha   90.00
_cell.angle_beta   90.00
_cell.angle_gamma   90.00
#
_symmetry.space_group_name_H-M   'P 1'
#
loop_
_entity.id
_entity.type
_entity.pdbx_description
1 polymer ?
#
loop_
_entity_poly.entity_id
_entity_poly.type
_entity_poly.pdbx_seq_one_letter_code
_entity_poly.pdbx_strand_id
1 'polypeptide(L)'
;MTQRQYFGTDGIRGTVGQPPITPDFVLRLAHAVGRVLRRTEERPTVLIGKDTRISGYMLESALESGFNSAGVDVVLLGPLPTPGVAYLTRAQRASLGVVISASHNAYPDNGIKFFSAQGTKLPDTWELDVEAALAEPPVWVESAGLGKARRLEDAAGRYIEFCKSTFPQDLTLRGVKIVVDAAHGAAYQVAPKVFHELGAEVLSIGCSPDGVNINHQVGATHPDALVRAVRANHADFGVALDGDADRLQIVDSAGRLYNGDELLYLMAMDRMGRDEHVPGVVGTLMTNMAIEVALQAKGVKFVRAKVGDRYVLEELVRHQWVLGGEGSGHLLALDRHTTGDGLISALQVLQACVRSASTLAQLLADVSLYPQVLLNVRLAVGQDWKANRLLAEATQAVETELAGTGRVLIRASGTEPLLRVMVEARDALQASACAQRLADAARAG
;
A
#
# COMPACT_ATOMS: atom_id res chain seq x y z
N MET A 1 14.13 16.67 18.99
CA MET A 1 12.85 16.03 18.61
C MET A 1 12.87 14.63 19.18
N THR A 2 11.91 14.27 20.01
CA THR A 2 11.80 12.91 20.58
C THR A 2 11.56 11.93 19.42
N GLN A 3 12.44 10.94 19.27
CA GLN A 3 12.33 9.94 18.22
C GLN A 3 11.23 8.94 18.61
N ARG A 4 10.35 8.57 17.68
CA ARG A 4 9.35 7.50 17.89
C ARG A 4 10.06 6.19 18.18
N GLN A 5 9.56 5.45 19.17
CA GLN A 5 10.15 4.19 19.62
C GLN A 5 9.48 2.98 18.95
N TYR A 6 8.16 3.00 18.81
CA TYR A 6 7.35 1.87 18.35
C TYR A 6 6.73 2.12 16.97
N PHE A 7 6.32 3.37 16.70
CA PHE A 7 5.69 3.71 15.42
C PHE A 7 6.73 3.81 14.29
N GLY A 8 6.51 3.00 13.24
CA GLY A 8 7.23 3.08 11.96
C GLY A 8 6.59 4.07 10.99
N THR A 9 6.83 3.88 9.70
CA THR A 9 6.22 4.69 8.62
C THR A 9 4.73 4.34 8.38
N ASP A 10 4.30 3.14 8.81
CA ASP A 10 2.94 2.64 8.59
C ASP A 10 2.46 1.84 9.82
N GLY A 11 2.32 2.51 10.95
CA GLY A 11 1.90 1.91 12.21
C GLY A 11 3.02 1.16 12.94
N ILE A 12 2.62 0.21 13.77
CA ILE A 12 3.50 -0.64 14.59
C ILE A 12 3.51 -2.03 13.96
N ARG A 13 4.69 -2.60 13.69
CA ARG A 13 4.82 -3.95 13.09
C ARG A 13 5.87 -4.77 13.82
N GLY A 14 5.72 -6.09 13.74
CA GLY A 14 6.71 -7.03 14.26
C GLY A 14 6.24 -8.48 14.17
N THR A 15 7.10 -9.39 14.63
CA THR A 15 6.79 -10.81 14.71
C THR A 15 5.90 -11.08 15.91
N VAL A 16 4.80 -11.81 15.70
CA VAL A 16 3.83 -12.15 16.75
C VAL A 16 4.49 -12.94 17.87
N GLY A 17 4.17 -12.57 19.11
CA GLY A 17 4.78 -13.17 20.31
C GLY A 17 6.09 -12.51 20.73
N GLN A 18 6.58 -11.55 19.97
CA GLN A 18 7.73 -10.71 20.31
C GLN A 18 7.29 -9.24 20.45
N PRO A 19 7.81 -8.47 21.44
CA PRO A 19 7.51 -7.05 21.53
C PRO A 19 7.88 -6.31 20.22
N PRO A 20 7.01 -5.41 19.72
CA PRO A 20 5.78 -4.91 20.34
C PRO A 20 4.49 -5.67 19.98
N ILE A 21 4.54 -6.79 19.24
CA ILE A 21 3.33 -7.53 18.82
C ILE A 21 3.03 -8.67 19.81
N THR A 22 2.73 -8.28 21.04
CA THR A 22 2.27 -9.15 22.12
C THR A 22 0.93 -8.67 22.68
N PRO A 23 0.05 -9.55 23.21
CA PRO A 23 -1.28 -9.14 23.66
C PRO A 23 -1.26 -8.14 24.81
N ASP A 24 -0.31 -8.24 25.74
CA ASP A 24 -0.12 -7.30 26.85
C ASP A 24 0.28 -5.91 26.36
N PHE A 25 1.24 -5.81 25.42
CA PHE A 25 1.63 -4.54 24.81
C PHE A 25 0.46 -3.92 24.03
N VAL A 26 -0.26 -4.71 23.22
CA VAL A 26 -1.37 -4.24 22.39
C VAL A 26 -2.56 -3.75 23.24
N LEU A 27 -2.85 -4.42 24.36
CA LEU A 27 -3.84 -3.95 25.32
C LEU A 27 -3.45 -2.57 25.89
N ARG A 28 -2.20 -2.42 26.33
CA ARG A 28 -1.67 -1.14 26.85
C ARG A 28 -1.66 -0.05 25.79
N LEU A 29 -1.29 -0.40 24.55
CA LEU A 29 -1.33 0.53 23.41
C LEU A 29 -2.77 1.04 23.19
N ALA A 30 -3.76 0.16 23.12
CA ALA A 30 -5.16 0.53 22.94
C ALA A 30 -5.68 1.40 24.08
N HIS A 31 -5.31 1.09 25.32
CA HIS A 31 -5.62 1.94 26.48
C HIS A 31 -5.00 3.34 26.36
N ALA A 32 -3.71 3.43 25.98
CA ALA A 32 -3.03 4.71 25.78
C ALA A 32 -3.66 5.54 24.66
N VAL A 33 -3.98 4.91 23.52
CA VAL A 33 -4.73 5.52 22.41
C VAL A 33 -6.08 6.05 22.90
N GLY A 34 -6.83 5.25 23.64
CA GLY A 34 -8.12 5.63 24.21
C GLY A 34 -8.00 6.85 25.14
N ARG A 35 -6.97 6.93 25.95
CA ARG A 35 -6.68 8.11 26.80
C ARG A 35 -6.41 9.37 25.97
N VAL A 36 -5.67 9.24 24.87
CA VAL A 36 -5.38 10.36 23.95
C VAL A 36 -6.67 10.85 23.29
N LEU A 37 -7.51 9.94 22.78
CA LEU A 37 -8.81 10.28 22.18
C LEU A 37 -9.73 11.00 23.16
N ARG A 38 -9.79 10.56 24.40
CA ARG A 38 -10.63 11.17 25.46
C ARG A 38 -10.19 12.55 25.92
N ARG A 39 -9.05 13.05 25.48
CA ARG A 39 -8.68 14.45 25.70
C ARG A 39 -9.58 15.44 24.93
N THR A 40 -10.13 14.98 23.82
CA THR A 40 -10.95 15.83 22.90
C THR A 40 -12.38 15.37 22.76
N GLU A 41 -12.71 14.13 23.15
CA GLU A 41 -14.02 13.53 22.99
C GLU A 41 -14.42 12.73 24.24
N GLU A 42 -15.59 12.99 24.81
CA GLU A 42 -16.03 12.37 26.06
C GLU A 42 -16.24 10.86 25.91
N ARG A 43 -16.82 10.40 24.77
CA ARG A 43 -17.09 9.00 24.47
C ARG A 43 -16.72 8.64 23.03
N PRO A 44 -15.43 8.48 22.76
CA PRO A 44 -14.98 8.16 21.41
C PRO A 44 -15.40 6.74 21.00
N THR A 45 -15.56 6.56 19.68
CA THR A 45 -15.83 5.25 19.07
C THR A 45 -14.71 4.87 18.13
N VAL A 46 -14.19 3.65 18.27
CA VAL A 46 -13.11 3.10 17.44
C VAL A 46 -13.63 1.94 16.60
N LEU A 47 -13.34 1.95 15.30
CA LEU A 47 -13.58 0.82 14.41
C LEU A 47 -12.33 -0.05 14.34
N ILE A 48 -12.47 -1.38 14.44
CA ILE A 48 -11.37 -2.33 14.32
C ILE A 48 -11.66 -3.32 13.20
N GLY A 49 -10.82 -3.30 12.15
CA GLY A 49 -10.78 -4.32 11.11
C GLY A 49 -9.47 -5.10 11.16
N LYS A 50 -9.42 -6.23 10.47
CA LYS A 50 -8.25 -7.10 10.43
C LYS A 50 -8.11 -7.81 9.10
N ASP A 51 -6.91 -8.30 8.81
CA ASP A 51 -6.72 -9.30 7.77
C ASP A 51 -7.05 -10.72 8.28
N THR A 52 -6.66 -11.73 7.56
CA THR A 52 -7.02 -13.12 7.81
C THR A 52 -6.03 -13.89 8.69
N ARG A 53 -4.97 -13.24 9.18
CA ARG A 53 -3.96 -13.88 10.05
C ARG A 53 -4.58 -14.43 11.30
N ILE A 54 -4.18 -15.64 11.71
CA ILE A 54 -4.67 -16.28 12.94
C ILE A 54 -4.44 -15.40 14.18
N SER A 55 -3.32 -14.67 14.22
CA SER A 55 -3.00 -13.73 15.31
C SER A 55 -3.96 -12.55 15.41
N GLY A 56 -4.69 -12.24 14.33
CA GLY A 56 -5.66 -11.15 14.31
C GLY A 56 -6.76 -11.30 15.35
N TYR A 57 -7.19 -12.52 15.67
CA TYR A 57 -8.21 -12.76 16.70
C TYR A 57 -7.72 -12.39 18.11
N MET A 58 -6.50 -12.80 18.45
CA MET A 58 -5.88 -12.47 19.74
C MET A 58 -5.65 -10.96 19.89
N LEU A 59 -5.12 -10.32 18.84
CA LEU A 59 -4.82 -8.89 18.86
C LEU A 59 -6.09 -8.04 18.88
N GLU A 60 -7.16 -8.46 18.17
CA GLU A 60 -8.48 -7.80 18.21
C GLU A 60 -9.04 -7.79 19.64
N SER A 61 -9.00 -8.93 20.34
CA SER A 61 -9.47 -9.03 21.73
C SER A 61 -8.65 -8.17 22.70
N ALA A 62 -7.33 -8.06 22.48
CA ALA A 62 -6.47 -7.21 23.27
C ALA A 62 -6.78 -5.72 23.05
N LEU A 63 -6.96 -5.30 21.78
CA LEU A 63 -7.34 -3.93 21.42
C LEU A 63 -8.72 -3.59 22.00
N GLU A 64 -9.72 -4.46 21.84
CA GLU A 64 -11.06 -4.27 22.39
C GLU A 64 -11.01 -4.03 23.90
N SER A 65 -10.34 -4.92 24.63
CA SER A 65 -10.20 -4.80 26.09
C SER A 65 -9.48 -3.49 26.49
N GLY A 66 -8.42 -3.14 25.80
CA GLY A 66 -7.66 -1.92 26.04
C GLY A 66 -8.51 -0.65 25.83
N PHE A 67 -9.23 -0.56 24.71
CA PHE A 67 -10.12 0.57 24.43
C PHE A 67 -11.27 0.67 25.42
N ASN A 68 -11.96 -0.45 25.69
CA ASN A 68 -13.06 -0.47 26.65
C ASN A 68 -12.63 -0.03 28.04
N SER A 69 -11.43 -0.43 28.47
CA SER A 69 -10.85 -0.06 29.77
C SER A 69 -10.52 1.44 29.87
N ALA A 70 -10.34 2.12 28.73
CA ALA A 70 -10.15 3.57 28.66
C ALA A 70 -11.48 4.35 28.46
N GLY A 71 -12.62 3.67 28.43
CA GLY A 71 -13.94 4.30 28.22
C GLY A 71 -14.25 4.62 26.75
N VAL A 72 -13.69 3.84 25.82
CA VAL A 72 -13.89 3.98 24.37
C VAL A 72 -14.78 2.87 23.87
N ASP A 73 -15.80 3.21 23.08
CA ASP A 73 -16.66 2.21 22.44
C ASP A 73 -15.96 1.61 21.22
N VAL A 74 -16.18 0.31 20.99
CA VAL A 74 -15.51 -0.45 19.91
C VAL A 74 -16.54 -1.00 18.93
N VAL A 75 -16.26 -0.90 17.65
CA VAL A 75 -17.03 -1.52 16.57
C VAL A 75 -16.11 -2.48 15.81
N LEU A 76 -16.40 -3.77 15.90
CA LEU A 76 -15.65 -4.81 15.22
C LEU A 76 -16.19 -5.01 13.79
N LEU A 77 -15.29 -4.94 12.80
CA LEU A 77 -15.64 -5.07 11.37
C LEU A 77 -15.39 -6.48 10.83
N GLY A 78 -14.57 -7.30 11.56
CA GLY A 78 -14.08 -8.57 11.06
C GLY A 78 -13.00 -8.42 9.98
N PRO A 79 -12.75 -9.46 9.16
CA PRO A 79 -11.83 -9.38 8.03
C PRO A 79 -12.33 -8.39 6.97
N LEU A 80 -11.57 -7.32 6.76
CA LEU A 80 -11.90 -6.24 5.82
C LEU A 80 -10.61 -5.57 5.33
N PRO A 81 -10.50 -5.22 4.02
CA PRO A 81 -9.38 -4.45 3.49
C PRO A 81 -9.05 -3.20 4.28
N THR A 82 -7.76 -2.89 4.39
CA THR A 82 -7.28 -1.65 5.02
C THR A 82 -8.03 -0.40 4.51
N PRO A 83 -8.20 -0.20 3.18
CA PRO A 83 -8.99 0.92 2.68
C PRO A 83 -10.48 0.85 3.09
N GLY A 84 -11.05 -0.33 3.23
CA GLY A 84 -12.43 -0.51 3.72
C GLY A 84 -12.60 -0.01 5.16
N VAL A 85 -11.61 -0.22 6.01
CA VAL A 85 -11.62 0.32 7.38
C VAL A 85 -11.51 1.85 7.36
N ALA A 86 -10.60 2.41 6.56
CA ALA A 86 -10.47 3.86 6.41
C ALA A 86 -11.78 4.50 5.91
N TYR A 87 -12.43 3.88 4.91
CA TYR A 87 -13.74 4.33 4.43
C TYR A 87 -14.81 4.29 5.52
N LEU A 88 -14.96 3.16 6.22
CA LEU A 88 -15.97 2.99 7.25
C LEU A 88 -15.75 3.88 8.46
N THR A 89 -14.50 4.17 8.82
CA THR A 89 -14.18 5.13 9.88
C THR A 89 -14.83 6.48 9.60
N ARG A 90 -14.68 6.99 8.39
CA ARG A 90 -15.32 8.23 7.94
C ARG A 90 -16.84 8.08 7.81
N ALA A 91 -17.31 7.03 7.15
CA ALA A 91 -18.74 6.81 6.86
C ALA A 91 -19.57 6.60 8.13
N GLN A 92 -19.03 5.97 9.17
CA GLN A 92 -19.66 5.76 10.46
C GLN A 92 -19.41 6.92 11.46
N ARG A 93 -18.66 7.97 11.04
CA ARG A 93 -18.26 9.09 11.90
C ARG A 93 -17.56 8.62 13.18
N ALA A 94 -16.72 7.59 13.08
CA ALA A 94 -15.94 7.12 14.20
C ALA A 94 -14.77 8.06 14.50
N SER A 95 -14.31 8.07 15.73
CA SER A 95 -13.18 8.90 16.17
C SER A 95 -11.85 8.40 15.61
N LEU A 96 -11.74 7.06 15.40
CA LEU A 96 -10.52 6.40 14.94
C LEU A 96 -10.85 5.09 14.23
N GLY A 97 -10.06 4.74 13.21
CA GLY A 97 -10.00 3.42 12.61
C GLY A 97 -8.71 2.69 13.00
N VAL A 98 -8.81 1.41 13.26
CA VAL A 98 -7.67 0.51 13.56
C VAL A 98 -7.70 -0.67 12.62
N VAL A 99 -6.55 -0.99 12.02
CA VAL A 99 -6.36 -2.16 11.17
C VAL A 99 -5.29 -3.06 11.76
N ILE A 100 -5.63 -4.32 11.94
CA ILE A 100 -4.70 -5.37 12.37
C ILE A 100 -4.22 -6.08 11.11
N SER A 101 -3.05 -5.69 10.62
CA SER A 101 -2.41 -6.27 9.42
C SER A 101 -0.94 -5.91 9.31
N ALA A 102 -0.15 -6.81 8.73
CA ALA A 102 1.20 -6.54 8.25
C ALA A 102 1.28 -6.54 6.72
N SER A 103 0.16 -6.22 6.03
CA SER A 103 0.07 -6.09 4.56
C SER A 103 0.63 -7.33 3.85
N HIS A 104 1.69 -7.18 3.08
CA HIS A 104 2.31 -8.21 2.24
C HIS A 104 3.27 -9.17 2.97
N ASN A 105 3.51 -8.97 4.27
CA ASN A 105 4.37 -9.88 5.04
C ASN A 105 3.75 -11.27 5.19
N ALA A 106 4.59 -12.29 5.44
CA ALA A 106 4.12 -13.63 5.78
C ALA A 106 3.37 -13.64 7.13
N TYR A 107 2.60 -14.71 7.39
CA TYR A 107 1.68 -14.80 8.54
C TYR A 107 2.32 -14.67 9.93
N PRO A 108 3.62 -15.00 10.17
CA PRO A 108 4.20 -14.82 11.50
C PRO A 108 4.30 -13.37 11.96
N ASP A 109 4.30 -12.43 11.02
CA ASP A 109 4.28 -11.01 11.32
C ASP A 109 2.85 -10.50 11.43
N ASN A 110 2.64 -9.44 12.23
CA ASN A 110 1.42 -8.66 12.24
C ASN A 110 1.73 -7.18 12.52
N GLY A 111 0.71 -6.33 12.47
CA GLY A 111 0.87 -4.90 12.72
C GLY A 111 -0.44 -4.26 13.12
N ILE A 112 -0.34 -3.03 13.59
CA ILE A 112 -1.47 -2.20 13.98
C ILE A 112 -1.30 -0.85 13.32
N LYS A 113 -2.25 -0.49 12.44
CA LYS A 113 -2.32 0.78 11.73
C LYS A 113 -3.48 1.61 12.26
N PHE A 114 -3.34 2.93 12.20
CA PHE A 114 -4.36 3.86 12.69
C PHE A 114 -4.78 4.83 11.60
N PHE A 115 -6.09 5.12 11.56
CA PHE A 115 -6.69 6.10 10.66
C PHE A 115 -7.50 7.12 11.46
N SER A 116 -7.35 8.40 11.11
CA SER A 116 -8.12 9.48 11.70
C SER A 116 -9.63 9.35 11.41
N ALA A 117 -10.44 10.15 12.04
CA ALA A 117 -11.88 10.27 11.75
C ALA A 117 -12.19 10.59 10.28
N GLN A 118 -11.23 11.18 9.55
CA GLN A 118 -11.32 11.46 8.11
C GLN A 118 -10.90 10.27 7.24
N GLY A 119 -10.49 9.15 7.84
CA GLY A 119 -9.99 7.98 7.10
C GLY A 119 -8.59 8.23 6.47
N THR A 120 -7.80 9.11 7.05
CA THR A 120 -6.42 9.42 6.64
C THR A 120 -5.43 8.96 7.70
N LYS A 121 -4.15 8.84 7.33
CA LYS A 121 -3.08 8.57 8.32
C LYS A 121 -2.99 9.70 9.35
N LEU A 122 -2.60 9.35 10.56
CA LEU A 122 -2.42 10.30 11.66
C LEU A 122 -1.06 11.01 11.58
N PRO A 123 -0.97 12.26 12.08
CA PRO A 123 0.30 12.99 12.11
C PRO A 123 1.27 12.42 13.15
N ASP A 124 2.58 12.65 12.96
CA ASP A 124 3.65 12.21 13.87
C ASP A 124 3.46 12.69 15.30
N THR A 125 2.89 13.88 15.48
CA THR A 125 2.61 14.45 16.81
C THR A 125 1.62 13.60 17.59
N TRP A 126 0.61 13.04 16.91
CA TRP A 126 -0.36 12.15 17.55
C TRP A 126 0.30 10.82 17.99
N GLU A 127 1.18 10.26 17.14
CA GLU A 127 1.92 9.04 17.45
C GLU A 127 2.83 9.24 18.67
N LEU A 128 3.50 10.41 18.78
CA LEU A 128 4.29 10.79 19.94
C LEU A 128 3.43 10.95 21.22
N ASP A 129 2.24 11.54 21.11
CA ASP A 129 1.30 11.65 22.24
C ASP A 129 0.84 10.28 22.75
N VAL A 130 0.62 9.31 21.84
CA VAL A 130 0.30 7.93 22.20
C VAL A 130 1.48 7.24 22.89
N GLU A 131 2.71 7.39 22.39
CA GLU A 131 3.90 6.81 23.02
C GLU A 131 4.17 7.41 24.41
N ALA A 132 3.93 8.71 24.57
CA ALA A 132 4.01 9.35 25.87
C ALA A 132 2.96 8.79 26.84
N ALA A 133 1.72 8.62 26.41
CA ALA A 133 0.65 8.01 27.21
C ALA A 133 0.92 6.52 27.53
N LEU A 134 1.56 5.78 26.61
CA LEU A 134 1.94 4.38 26.80
C LEU A 134 3.04 4.20 27.86
N ALA A 135 3.93 5.19 28.01
CA ALA A 135 4.98 5.18 29.03
C ALA A 135 4.45 5.39 30.45
N GLU A 136 3.25 5.97 30.60
CA GLU A 136 2.61 6.17 31.89
C GLU A 136 1.90 4.90 32.38
N PRO A 137 1.77 4.69 33.69
CA PRO A 137 0.94 3.61 34.25
C PRO A 137 -0.53 3.74 33.75
N PRO A 138 -1.20 2.63 33.41
CA PRO A 138 -2.59 2.67 32.99
C PRO A 138 -3.50 3.11 34.15
N VAL A 139 -4.47 3.95 33.85
CA VAL A 139 -5.51 4.38 34.78
C VAL A 139 -6.86 3.96 34.21
N TRP A 140 -7.44 2.92 34.79
CA TRP A 140 -8.72 2.36 34.36
C TRP A 140 -9.87 3.29 34.74
N VAL A 141 -10.88 3.38 33.84
CA VAL A 141 -12.12 4.08 34.17
C VAL A 141 -12.96 3.26 35.15
N GLU A 142 -13.84 3.92 35.91
CA GLU A 142 -14.82 3.23 36.76
C GLU A 142 -15.80 2.40 35.92
N SER A 143 -16.45 1.38 36.52
CA SER A 143 -17.34 0.45 35.84
C SER A 143 -18.43 1.14 34.99
N ALA A 144 -18.97 2.26 35.45
CA ALA A 144 -19.98 3.05 34.72
C ALA A 144 -19.42 3.75 33.46
N GLY A 145 -18.11 3.98 33.44
CA GLY A 145 -17.41 4.63 32.34
C GLY A 145 -16.82 3.69 31.30
N LEU A 146 -16.92 2.35 31.50
CA LEU A 146 -16.37 1.38 30.54
C LEU A 146 -17.01 1.50 29.15
N GLY A 147 -16.20 1.36 28.11
CA GLY A 147 -16.66 1.28 26.73
C GLY A 147 -17.42 -0.03 26.45
N LYS A 148 -18.16 -0.06 25.36
CA LYS A 148 -18.90 -1.24 24.89
C LYS A 148 -18.42 -1.65 23.52
N ALA A 149 -18.34 -2.98 23.29
CA ALA A 149 -18.05 -3.52 21.98
C ALA A 149 -19.33 -3.99 21.27
N ARG A 150 -19.39 -3.83 19.98
CA ARG A 150 -20.41 -4.38 19.09
C ARG A 150 -19.80 -4.74 17.74
N ARG A 151 -20.47 -5.60 16.98
CA ARG A 151 -20.08 -5.96 15.61
C ARG A 151 -20.92 -5.16 14.60
N LEU A 152 -20.32 -4.77 13.49
CA LEU A 152 -20.99 -4.23 12.32
C LEU A 152 -21.12 -5.35 11.28
N GLU A 153 -22.30 -5.96 11.19
CA GLU A 153 -22.52 -7.17 10.37
C GLU A 153 -22.47 -6.90 8.86
N ASP A 154 -22.79 -5.69 8.43
CA ASP A 154 -22.87 -5.27 7.02
C ASP A 154 -21.61 -4.51 6.53
N ALA A 155 -20.50 -4.57 7.29
CA ALA A 155 -19.26 -3.86 6.96
C ALA A 155 -18.76 -4.17 5.54
N ALA A 156 -18.71 -5.45 5.17
CA ALA A 156 -18.28 -5.90 3.84
C ALA A 156 -19.20 -5.37 2.74
N GLY A 157 -20.52 -5.44 2.91
CA GLY A 157 -21.49 -4.92 1.94
C GLY A 157 -21.35 -3.42 1.70
N ARG A 158 -21.18 -2.64 2.77
CA ARG A 158 -20.95 -1.19 2.67
C ARG A 158 -19.70 -0.85 1.87
N TYR A 159 -18.61 -1.59 2.08
CA TYR A 159 -17.38 -1.37 1.34
C TYR A 159 -17.49 -1.82 -0.14
N ILE A 160 -18.19 -2.93 -0.43
CA ILE A 160 -18.51 -3.36 -1.80
C ILE A 160 -19.26 -2.26 -2.53
N GLU A 161 -20.34 -1.71 -1.95
CA GLU A 161 -21.10 -0.62 -2.54
C GLU A 161 -20.25 0.64 -2.77
N PHE A 162 -19.37 0.97 -1.83
CA PHE A 162 -18.45 2.08 -1.98
C PHE A 162 -17.50 1.86 -3.17
N CYS A 163 -16.86 0.70 -3.29
CA CYS A 163 -15.98 0.38 -4.43
C CYS A 163 -16.76 0.51 -5.75
N LYS A 164 -17.94 -0.11 -5.85
CA LYS A 164 -18.79 -0.05 -7.04
C LYS A 164 -19.20 1.37 -7.41
N SER A 165 -19.46 2.24 -6.42
CA SER A 165 -19.83 3.62 -6.65
C SER A 165 -18.74 4.45 -7.34
N THR A 166 -17.48 3.99 -7.31
CA THR A 166 -16.34 4.63 -8.00
C THR A 166 -16.26 4.24 -9.48
N PHE A 167 -16.96 3.18 -9.90
CA PHE A 167 -17.05 2.76 -11.30
C PHE A 167 -18.20 3.50 -11.99
N PRO A 168 -18.01 4.02 -13.22
CA PRO A 168 -19.05 4.79 -13.92
C PRO A 168 -20.31 3.97 -14.18
N GLN A 169 -21.48 4.59 -13.97
CA GLN A 169 -22.78 3.93 -14.13
C GLN A 169 -23.14 3.60 -15.60
N ASP A 170 -22.52 4.29 -16.53
CA ASP A 170 -22.66 4.06 -17.98
C ASP A 170 -21.82 2.89 -18.51
N LEU A 171 -20.94 2.33 -17.67
CA LEU A 171 -20.08 1.21 -18.00
C LEU A 171 -20.51 -0.08 -17.28
N THR A 172 -20.14 -1.21 -17.85
CA THR A 172 -20.37 -2.53 -17.26
C THR A 172 -19.18 -3.44 -17.56
N LEU A 173 -18.93 -4.42 -16.68
CA LEU A 173 -17.96 -5.48 -16.91
C LEU A 173 -18.59 -6.74 -17.54
N ARG A 174 -19.82 -6.66 -18.07
CA ARG A 174 -20.45 -7.78 -18.78
C ARG A 174 -19.62 -8.21 -19.98
N GLY A 175 -19.36 -9.52 -20.07
CA GLY A 175 -18.51 -10.10 -21.10
C GLY A 175 -17.03 -10.05 -20.82
N VAL A 176 -16.62 -9.46 -19.67
CA VAL A 176 -15.23 -9.46 -19.20
C VAL A 176 -15.03 -10.62 -18.23
N LYS A 177 -14.00 -11.43 -18.45
CA LYS A 177 -13.61 -12.53 -17.58
C LYS A 177 -12.37 -12.16 -16.77
N ILE A 178 -12.48 -12.22 -15.45
CA ILE A 178 -11.44 -11.76 -14.52
C ILE A 178 -11.04 -12.89 -13.56
N VAL A 179 -9.73 -13.15 -13.44
CA VAL A 179 -9.20 -13.94 -12.33
C VAL A 179 -8.83 -12.99 -11.20
N VAL A 180 -9.38 -13.20 -10.02
CA VAL A 180 -9.09 -12.39 -8.81
C VAL A 180 -8.26 -13.21 -7.84
N ASP A 181 -7.08 -12.71 -7.50
CA ASP A 181 -6.20 -13.24 -6.46
C ASP A 181 -6.23 -12.30 -5.25
N ALA A 182 -6.88 -12.74 -4.18
CA ALA A 182 -7.00 -11.95 -2.94
C ALA A 182 -5.92 -12.32 -1.90
N ALA A 183 -4.83 -12.97 -2.28
CA ALA A 183 -3.69 -13.30 -1.42
C ALA A 183 -4.05 -14.10 -0.14
N HIS A 184 -5.16 -14.82 -0.11
CA HIS A 184 -5.79 -15.35 1.13
C HIS A 184 -5.97 -14.27 2.22
N GLY A 185 -6.05 -13.00 1.81
CA GLY A 185 -6.06 -11.81 2.66
C GLY A 185 -7.46 -11.25 2.91
N ALA A 186 -7.50 -10.03 3.41
CA ALA A 186 -8.72 -9.34 3.86
C ALA A 186 -9.79 -9.16 2.77
N ALA A 187 -9.37 -9.14 1.50
CA ALA A 187 -10.28 -8.97 0.37
C ALA A 187 -10.95 -10.27 -0.13
N TYR A 188 -10.68 -11.43 0.48
CA TYR A 188 -11.10 -12.74 -0.03
C TYR A 188 -12.61 -12.87 -0.30
N GLN A 189 -13.45 -12.18 0.44
CA GLN A 189 -14.90 -12.14 0.23
C GLN A 189 -15.35 -10.95 -0.62
N VAL A 190 -14.72 -9.79 -0.45
CA VAL A 190 -15.22 -8.54 -1.07
C VAL A 190 -14.74 -8.39 -2.51
N ALA A 191 -13.49 -8.76 -2.82
CA ALA A 191 -12.94 -8.55 -4.15
C ALA A 191 -13.70 -9.30 -5.26
N PRO A 192 -13.99 -10.61 -5.13
CA PRO A 192 -14.76 -11.30 -6.13
C PRO A 192 -16.15 -10.71 -6.34
N LYS A 193 -16.80 -10.27 -5.26
CA LYS A 193 -18.15 -9.69 -5.30
C LYS A 193 -18.20 -8.35 -6.01
N VAL A 194 -17.22 -7.48 -5.79
CA VAL A 194 -17.15 -6.17 -6.46
C VAL A 194 -17.17 -6.33 -7.98
N PHE A 195 -16.32 -7.19 -8.54
CA PHE A 195 -16.26 -7.40 -9.98
C PHE A 195 -17.49 -8.16 -10.50
N HIS A 196 -17.96 -9.17 -9.77
CA HIS A 196 -19.16 -9.93 -10.15
C HIS A 196 -20.41 -9.05 -10.20
N GLU A 197 -20.61 -8.19 -9.20
CA GLU A 197 -21.78 -7.30 -9.15
C GLU A 197 -21.75 -6.19 -10.22
N LEU A 198 -20.57 -5.88 -10.77
CA LEU A 198 -20.42 -5.02 -11.96
C LEU A 198 -20.59 -5.77 -13.28
N GLY A 199 -20.84 -7.10 -13.22
CA GLY A 199 -21.20 -7.93 -14.36
C GLY A 199 -20.12 -8.84 -14.90
N ALA A 200 -18.90 -8.85 -14.31
CA ALA A 200 -17.81 -9.71 -14.78
C ALA A 200 -18.06 -11.21 -14.49
N GLU A 201 -17.52 -12.07 -15.36
CA GLU A 201 -17.28 -13.48 -15.02
C GLU A 201 -16.04 -13.57 -14.15
N VAL A 202 -16.19 -14.00 -12.89
CA VAL A 202 -15.11 -13.99 -11.90
C VAL A 202 -14.66 -15.41 -11.56
N LEU A 203 -13.37 -15.64 -11.68
CA LEU A 203 -12.66 -16.80 -11.14
C LEU A 203 -11.80 -16.34 -9.96
N SER A 204 -11.93 -17.01 -8.82
CA SER A 204 -11.23 -16.62 -7.60
C SER A 204 -10.10 -17.59 -7.27
N ILE A 205 -8.92 -17.07 -7.00
CA ILE A 205 -7.78 -17.77 -6.39
C ILE A 205 -7.32 -16.98 -5.17
N GLY A 206 -6.57 -17.60 -4.26
CA GLY A 206 -6.15 -16.90 -3.05
C GLY A 206 -7.34 -16.44 -2.17
N CYS A 207 -8.49 -17.15 -2.19
CA CYS A 207 -9.71 -16.77 -1.49
C CYS A 207 -10.17 -17.80 -0.42
N SER A 208 -9.26 -18.68 0.04
CA SER A 208 -9.53 -19.68 1.07
C SER A 208 -8.55 -19.53 2.23
N PRO A 209 -8.69 -18.47 3.07
CA PRO A 209 -7.78 -18.24 4.18
C PRO A 209 -7.92 -19.31 5.26
N ASP A 210 -6.79 -19.79 5.79
CA ASP A 210 -6.71 -20.71 6.92
C ASP A 210 -6.05 -20.12 8.17
N GLY A 211 -5.68 -18.82 8.08
CA GLY A 211 -5.02 -18.06 9.15
C GLY A 211 -3.49 -18.07 9.08
N VAL A 212 -2.89 -18.96 8.29
CA VAL A 212 -1.43 -19.09 8.17
C VAL A 212 -0.93 -19.06 6.71
N ASN A 213 -1.84 -18.94 5.75
CA ASN A 213 -1.53 -18.94 4.31
C ASN A 213 -1.59 -17.57 3.61
N ILE A 214 -1.80 -16.46 4.33
CA ILE A 214 -1.85 -15.12 3.76
C ILE A 214 -0.54 -14.79 3.02
N ASN A 215 -0.64 -14.27 1.77
CA ASN A 215 0.48 -13.96 0.87
C ASN A 215 1.39 -15.16 0.51
N HIS A 216 1.01 -16.39 0.86
CA HIS A 216 1.86 -17.56 0.60
C HIS A 216 1.72 -18.03 -0.85
N GLN A 217 2.71 -17.70 -1.70
CA GLN A 217 2.76 -18.03 -3.13
C GLN A 217 1.55 -17.55 -3.96
N VAL A 218 0.88 -16.52 -3.50
CA VAL A 218 -0.28 -15.86 -4.13
C VAL A 218 -0.23 -14.35 -3.90
N GLY A 219 -1.09 -13.62 -4.60
CA GLY A 219 -1.28 -12.19 -4.46
C GLY A 219 -0.24 -11.32 -5.16
N ALA A 220 -0.28 -10.02 -4.89
CA ALA A 220 0.49 -9.00 -5.61
C ALA A 220 2.02 -9.17 -5.49
N THR A 221 2.52 -9.85 -4.46
CA THR A 221 3.96 -10.13 -4.28
C THR A 221 4.41 -11.46 -4.91
N HIS A 222 3.46 -12.33 -5.28
CA HIS A 222 3.72 -13.63 -5.91
C HIS A 222 2.72 -13.89 -7.06
N PRO A 223 2.78 -13.11 -8.14
CA PRO A 223 1.74 -13.11 -9.20
C PRO A 223 1.77 -14.33 -10.12
N ASP A 224 2.74 -15.25 -9.98
CA ASP A 224 2.89 -16.40 -10.87
C ASP A 224 1.65 -17.31 -10.90
N ALA A 225 0.98 -17.46 -9.76
CA ALA A 225 -0.26 -18.23 -9.67
C ALA A 225 -1.37 -17.57 -10.51
N LEU A 226 -1.47 -16.24 -10.43
CA LEU A 226 -2.41 -15.45 -11.20
C LEU A 226 -2.14 -15.54 -12.70
N VAL A 227 -0.86 -15.39 -13.13
CA VAL A 227 -0.45 -15.51 -14.53
C VAL A 227 -0.85 -16.87 -15.12
N ARG A 228 -0.59 -17.96 -14.39
CA ARG A 228 -1.01 -19.31 -14.80
C ARG A 228 -2.53 -19.43 -14.91
N ALA A 229 -3.27 -18.90 -13.93
CA ALA A 229 -4.72 -18.98 -13.89
C ALA A 229 -5.36 -18.18 -15.04
N VAL A 230 -4.88 -16.97 -15.35
CA VAL A 230 -5.34 -16.16 -16.48
C VAL A 230 -5.18 -16.90 -17.79
N ARG A 231 -3.99 -17.44 -18.06
CA ARG A 231 -3.71 -18.21 -19.31
C ARG A 231 -4.55 -19.48 -19.41
N ALA A 232 -4.62 -20.26 -18.31
CA ALA A 232 -5.33 -21.54 -18.30
C ALA A 232 -6.86 -21.38 -18.52
N ASN A 233 -7.42 -20.25 -18.08
CA ASN A 233 -8.85 -20.00 -18.17
C ASN A 233 -9.23 -19.03 -19.29
N HIS A 234 -8.27 -18.60 -20.11
CA HIS A 234 -8.48 -17.61 -21.18
C HIS A 234 -9.20 -16.35 -20.63
N ALA A 235 -8.77 -15.87 -19.46
CA ALA A 235 -9.36 -14.68 -18.87
C ALA A 235 -8.79 -13.40 -19.52
N ASP A 236 -9.60 -12.35 -19.57
CA ASP A 236 -9.22 -11.06 -20.13
C ASP A 236 -8.23 -10.34 -19.22
N PHE A 237 -8.43 -10.47 -17.89
CA PHE A 237 -7.61 -9.84 -16.88
C PHE A 237 -7.37 -10.76 -15.68
N GLY A 238 -6.24 -10.55 -15.03
CA GLY A 238 -5.95 -11.01 -13.69
C GLY A 238 -5.75 -9.82 -12.77
N VAL A 239 -6.35 -9.83 -11.59
CA VAL A 239 -6.21 -8.80 -10.55
C VAL A 239 -5.59 -9.45 -9.33
N ALA A 240 -4.38 -9.04 -8.94
CA ALA A 240 -3.73 -9.48 -7.71
C ALA A 240 -3.72 -8.37 -6.68
N LEU A 241 -4.20 -8.68 -5.48
CA LEU A 241 -4.14 -7.84 -4.30
C LEU A 241 -3.10 -8.39 -3.31
N ASP A 242 -2.67 -7.61 -2.35
CA ASP A 242 -1.90 -8.12 -1.21
C ASP A 242 -2.80 -8.41 0.00
N GLY A 243 -2.20 -8.82 1.12
CA GLY A 243 -2.93 -9.35 2.26
C GLY A 243 -3.97 -8.41 2.87
N ASP A 244 -3.81 -7.10 2.78
CA ASP A 244 -4.78 -6.11 3.23
C ASP A 244 -5.37 -5.24 2.10
N ALA A 245 -5.08 -5.64 0.86
CA ALA A 245 -5.66 -5.14 -0.39
C ALA A 245 -5.45 -3.63 -0.64
N ASP A 246 -4.37 -3.07 -0.12
CA ASP A 246 -3.95 -1.71 -0.43
C ASP A 246 -3.04 -1.61 -1.66
N ARG A 247 -2.63 -2.77 -2.25
CA ARG A 247 -1.80 -2.89 -3.44
C ARG A 247 -2.49 -3.65 -4.55
N LEU A 248 -2.09 -3.32 -5.78
CA LEU A 248 -2.61 -3.89 -7.02
C LEU A 248 -1.49 -4.28 -7.98
N GLN A 249 -1.62 -5.45 -8.58
CA GLN A 249 -0.93 -5.83 -9.81
C GLN A 249 -1.98 -6.36 -10.80
N ILE A 250 -1.79 -6.12 -12.09
CA ILE A 250 -2.71 -6.62 -13.13
C ILE A 250 -1.96 -7.46 -14.15
N VAL A 251 -2.61 -8.53 -14.60
CA VAL A 251 -2.13 -9.42 -15.66
C VAL A 251 -3.11 -9.31 -16.82
N ASP A 252 -2.61 -9.19 -18.06
CA ASP A 252 -3.43 -9.23 -19.27
C ASP A 252 -3.68 -10.67 -19.76
N SER A 253 -4.51 -10.81 -20.80
CA SER A 253 -4.83 -12.11 -21.40
C SER A 253 -3.63 -12.87 -21.97
N ALA A 254 -2.54 -12.18 -22.34
CA ALA A 254 -1.28 -12.78 -22.76
C ALA A 254 -0.44 -13.27 -21.57
N GLY A 255 -0.82 -12.92 -20.34
CA GLY A 255 -0.10 -13.23 -19.12
C GLY A 255 1.07 -12.27 -18.85
N ARG A 256 1.04 -11.05 -19.42
CA ARG A 256 1.98 -9.98 -19.05
C ARG A 256 1.51 -9.33 -17.76
N LEU A 257 2.45 -9.19 -16.83
CA LEU A 257 2.25 -8.48 -15.57
C LEU A 257 2.52 -6.98 -15.75
N TYR A 258 1.62 -6.16 -15.23
CA TYR A 258 1.73 -4.70 -15.17
C TYR A 258 1.86 -4.27 -13.71
N ASN A 259 2.90 -3.49 -13.42
CA ASN A 259 3.18 -3.01 -12.08
C ASN A 259 2.52 -1.65 -11.78
N GLY A 260 2.62 -1.19 -10.54
CA GLY A 260 2.01 0.06 -10.11
C GLY A 260 2.44 1.29 -10.90
N ASP A 261 3.68 1.33 -11.40
CA ASP A 261 4.18 2.46 -12.19
C ASP A 261 3.43 2.58 -13.53
N GLU A 262 3.24 1.45 -14.24
CA GLU A 262 2.50 1.39 -15.50
C GLU A 262 1.01 1.70 -15.28
N LEU A 263 0.44 1.15 -14.20
CA LEU A 263 -0.97 1.37 -13.86
C LEU A 263 -1.24 2.83 -13.48
N LEU A 264 -0.32 3.48 -12.76
CA LEU A 264 -0.40 4.90 -12.42
C LEU A 264 -0.38 5.79 -13.68
N TYR A 265 0.51 5.49 -14.63
CA TYR A 265 0.55 6.17 -15.91
C TYR A 265 -0.77 6.00 -16.68
N LEU A 266 -1.30 4.77 -16.77
CA LEU A 266 -2.57 4.49 -17.43
C LEU A 266 -3.72 5.27 -16.80
N MET A 267 -3.80 5.31 -15.46
CA MET A 267 -4.82 6.08 -14.75
C MET A 267 -4.74 7.59 -15.07
N ALA A 268 -3.54 8.14 -15.21
CA ALA A 268 -3.35 9.52 -15.60
C ALA A 268 -3.79 9.77 -17.05
N MET A 269 -3.45 8.87 -17.97
CA MET A 269 -3.81 9.00 -19.39
C MET A 269 -5.33 8.83 -19.62
N ASP A 270 -6.00 7.90 -18.92
CA ASP A 270 -7.45 7.75 -18.98
C ASP A 270 -8.17 9.04 -18.55
N ARG A 271 -7.70 9.68 -17.48
CA ARG A 271 -8.27 10.96 -17.03
C ARG A 271 -8.09 12.06 -18.07
N MET A 272 -6.90 12.20 -18.63
CA MET A 272 -6.65 13.18 -19.70
C MET A 272 -7.51 12.91 -20.93
N GLY A 273 -7.71 11.64 -21.29
CA GLY A 273 -8.59 11.23 -22.38
C GLY A 273 -10.08 11.56 -22.15
N ARG A 274 -10.46 11.85 -20.91
CA ARG A 274 -11.79 12.30 -20.49
C ARG A 274 -11.87 13.81 -20.23
N ASP A 275 -10.89 14.56 -20.72
CA ASP A 275 -10.76 16.01 -20.51
C ASP A 275 -10.65 16.41 -19.02
N GLU A 276 -10.28 15.48 -18.13
CA GLU A 276 -9.98 15.79 -16.75
C GLU A 276 -8.57 16.37 -16.65
N HIS A 277 -8.43 17.45 -15.88
CA HIS A 277 -7.14 18.08 -15.68
C HIS A 277 -6.25 17.26 -14.74
N VAL A 278 -5.08 16.81 -15.23
CA VAL A 278 -4.06 16.11 -14.47
C VAL A 278 -2.81 17.02 -14.37
N PRO A 279 -2.73 17.89 -13.35
CA PRO A 279 -1.62 18.85 -13.25
C PRO A 279 -0.28 18.19 -12.94
N GLY A 280 -0.33 17.02 -12.28
CA GLY A 280 0.86 16.27 -11.93
C GLY A 280 0.56 14.94 -11.26
N VAL A 281 1.58 14.11 -11.18
CA VAL A 281 1.58 12.78 -10.57
C VAL A 281 2.75 12.68 -9.59
N VAL A 282 2.52 12.05 -8.45
CA VAL A 282 3.57 11.76 -7.47
C VAL A 282 3.95 10.28 -7.54
N GLY A 283 5.21 10.02 -7.87
CA GLY A 283 5.82 8.69 -7.70
C GLY A 283 6.81 8.68 -6.54
N THR A 284 7.64 7.64 -6.48
CA THR A 284 8.71 7.56 -5.48
C THR A 284 10.09 7.60 -6.14
N LEU A 285 11.13 7.63 -5.32
CA LEU A 285 12.50 7.46 -5.79
C LEU A 285 12.69 6.15 -6.56
N MET A 286 11.82 5.16 -6.39
CA MET A 286 11.88 3.86 -7.07
C MET A 286 11.04 3.80 -8.35
N THR A 287 10.17 4.77 -8.61
CA THR A 287 9.36 4.82 -9.85
C THR A 287 10.26 4.84 -11.09
N ASN A 288 9.94 3.99 -12.04
CA ASN A 288 10.74 3.84 -13.28
C ASN A 288 10.82 5.15 -14.05
N MET A 289 12.01 5.48 -14.54
CA MET A 289 12.25 6.74 -15.25
C MET A 289 11.42 6.87 -16.54
N ALA A 290 11.09 5.77 -17.20
CA ALA A 290 10.24 5.79 -18.38
C ALA A 290 8.88 6.43 -18.12
N ILE A 291 8.30 6.22 -16.93
CA ILE A 291 7.01 6.80 -16.53
C ILE A 291 7.12 8.33 -16.38
N GLU A 292 8.17 8.80 -15.70
CA GLU A 292 8.42 10.24 -15.57
C GLU A 292 8.57 10.90 -16.93
N VAL A 293 9.39 10.32 -17.81
CA VAL A 293 9.62 10.85 -19.17
C VAL A 293 8.32 10.85 -19.99
N ALA A 294 7.53 9.79 -19.92
CA ALA A 294 6.27 9.68 -20.65
C ALA A 294 5.23 10.70 -20.16
N LEU A 295 5.09 10.89 -18.84
CA LEU A 295 4.20 11.89 -18.25
C LEU A 295 4.61 13.32 -18.64
N GLN A 296 5.90 13.62 -18.54
CA GLN A 296 6.44 14.94 -18.93
C GLN A 296 6.22 15.24 -20.42
N ALA A 297 6.37 14.24 -21.29
CA ALA A 297 6.08 14.39 -22.72
C ALA A 297 4.61 14.71 -23.02
N LYS A 298 3.69 14.36 -22.12
CA LYS A 298 2.26 14.71 -22.17
C LYS A 298 1.93 16.03 -21.43
N GLY A 299 2.93 16.72 -20.92
CA GLY A 299 2.75 17.97 -20.17
C GLY A 299 2.33 17.78 -18.70
N VAL A 300 2.35 16.57 -18.18
CA VAL A 300 2.03 16.24 -16.78
C VAL A 300 3.30 16.38 -15.94
N LYS A 301 3.25 17.18 -14.87
CA LYS A 301 4.37 17.30 -13.93
C LYS A 301 4.56 16.00 -13.16
N PHE A 302 5.82 15.68 -12.83
CA PHE A 302 6.15 14.50 -12.03
C PHE A 302 7.01 14.89 -10.82
N VAL A 303 6.66 14.38 -9.65
CA VAL A 303 7.41 14.60 -8.41
C VAL A 303 7.78 13.25 -7.79
N ARG A 304 9.04 13.12 -7.36
CA ARG A 304 9.54 11.94 -6.65
C ARG A 304 9.53 12.15 -5.15
N ALA A 305 8.64 11.46 -4.46
CA ALA A 305 8.65 11.34 -3.01
C ALA A 305 9.70 10.34 -2.53
N LYS A 306 10.01 10.35 -1.24
CA LYS A 306 10.69 9.22 -0.58
C LYS A 306 9.84 7.95 -0.74
N VAL A 307 10.49 6.77 -0.64
CA VAL A 307 9.78 5.48 -0.67
C VAL A 307 8.89 5.35 0.57
N GLY A 308 7.63 5.03 0.34
CA GLY A 308 6.59 4.87 1.35
C GLY A 308 5.36 5.74 1.03
N ASP A 309 4.20 5.14 1.13
CA ASP A 309 2.89 5.71 0.82
C ASP A 309 2.63 7.05 1.55
N ARG A 310 3.09 7.15 2.81
CA ARG A 310 3.01 8.39 3.59
C ARG A 310 3.65 9.57 2.88
N TYR A 311 4.85 9.38 2.32
CA TYR A 311 5.57 10.47 1.64
C TYR A 311 4.93 10.83 0.30
N VAL A 312 4.34 9.84 -0.40
CA VAL A 312 3.55 10.08 -1.61
C VAL A 312 2.33 10.93 -1.26
N LEU A 313 1.61 10.58 -0.19
CA LEU A 313 0.45 11.34 0.28
C LEU A 313 0.82 12.78 0.69
N GLU A 314 1.91 12.97 1.43
CA GLU A 314 2.40 14.29 1.83
C GLU A 314 2.67 15.20 0.62
N GLU A 315 3.31 14.66 -0.43
CA GLU A 315 3.55 15.41 -1.67
C GLU A 315 2.27 15.70 -2.45
N LEU A 316 1.32 14.75 -2.50
CA LEU A 316 0.00 14.96 -3.12
C LEU A 316 -0.74 16.12 -2.44
N VAL A 317 -0.78 16.12 -1.12
CA VAL A 317 -1.43 17.20 -0.33
C VAL A 317 -0.72 18.52 -0.56
N ARG A 318 0.62 18.55 -0.53
CA ARG A 318 1.42 19.77 -0.74
C ARG A 318 1.17 20.41 -2.10
N HIS A 319 1.03 19.60 -3.15
CA HIS A 319 0.82 20.06 -4.51
C HIS A 319 -0.67 20.19 -4.88
N GLN A 320 -1.59 19.79 -4.01
CA GLN A 320 -3.03 19.67 -4.29
C GLN A 320 -3.31 18.77 -5.51
N TRP A 321 -2.52 17.70 -5.67
CA TRP A 321 -2.69 16.70 -6.70
C TRP A 321 -3.43 15.48 -6.15
N VAL A 322 -4.02 14.69 -7.05
CA VAL A 322 -4.87 13.55 -6.65
C VAL A 322 -4.29 12.19 -7.01
N LEU A 323 -3.36 12.11 -7.98
CA LEU A 323 -2.79 10.85 -8.45
C LEU A 323 -1.36 10.67 -7.98
N GLY A 324 -1.08 9.53 -7.38
CA GLY A 324 0.26 9.12 -7.01
C GLY A 324 0.34 7.63 -6.69
N GLY A 325 1.55 7.12 -6.50
CA GLY A 325 1.71 5.71 -6.14
C GLY A 325 3.14 5.20 -6.24
N GLU A 326 3.24 3.91 -6.07
CA GLU A 326 4.50 3.16 -6.06
C GLU A 326 4.43 1.98 -7.03
N GLY A 327 5.57 1.59 -7.60
CA GLY A 327 5.69 0.41 -8.45
C GLY A 327 5.24 -0.89 -7.76
N SER A 328 5.23 -0.92 -6.43
CA SER A 328 4.68 -2.01 -5.62
C SER A 328 3.17 -2.22 -5.78
N GLY A 329 2.47 -1.27 -6.42
CA GLY A 329 1.02 -1.31 -6.65
C GLY A 329 0.20 -0.53 -5.63
N HIS A 330 0.80 0.14 -4.66
CA HIS A 330 0.08 1.06 -3.77
C HIS A 330 -0.22 2.35 -4.54
N LEU A 331 -1.46 2.49 -5.01
CA LEU A 331 -1.93 3.57 -5.87
C LEU A 331 -2.93 4.45 -5.13
N LEU A 332 -2.74 5.75 -5.24
CA LEU A 332 -3.55 6.79 -4.61
C LEU A 332 -4.34 7.55 -5.68
N ALA A 333 -5.65 7.64 -5.48
CA ALA A 333 -6.56 8.50 -6.24
C ALA A 333 -7.42 9.28 -5.22
N LEU A 334 -6.90 10.40 -4.72
CA LEU A 334 -7.45 11.10 -3.54
C LEU A 334 -8.84 11.69 -3.77
N ASP A 335 -9.28 11.83 -5.01
CA ASP A 335 -10.65 12.19 -5.37
C ASP A 335 -11.61 10.99 -5.29
N ARG A 336 -11.09 9.77 -5.17
CA ARG A 336 -11.88 8.53 -5.03
C ARG A 336 -11.82 7.98 -3.61
N HIS A 337 -10.62 7.93 -3.04
CA HIS A 337 -10.41 7.44 -1.68
C HIS A 337 -9.28 8.17 -0.96
N THR A 338 -9.31 8.19 0.37
CA THR A 338 -8.33 8.90 1.21
C THR A 338 -7.02 8.14 1.41
N THR A 339 -6.93 6.90 0.96
CA THR A 339 -5.75 6.04 1.05
C THR A 339 -5.64 5.16 -0.20
N GLY A 340 -4.54 4.45 -0.38
CA GLY A 340 -4.39 3.46 -1.44
C GLY A 340 -5.42 2.34 -1.32
N ASP A 341 -6.01 1.96 -2.45
CA ASP A 341 -7.06 0.95 -2.55
C ASP A 341 -6.87 0.13 -3.82
N GLY A 342 -6.50 -1.14 -3.65
CA GLY A 342 -6.24 -2.04 -4.78
C GLY A 342 -7.50 -2.31 -5.61
N LEU A 343 -8.68 -2.37 -4.99
CA LEU A 343 -9.94 -2.60 -5.70
C LEU A 343 -10.38 -1.38 -6.51
N ILE A 344 -10.36 -0.20 -5.91
CA ILE A 344 -10.70 1.05 -6.60
C ILE A 344 -9.71 1.33 -7.73
N SER A 345 -8.42 1.06 -7.50
CA SER A 345 -7.39 1.19 -8.54
C SER A 345 -7.62 0.22 -9.69
N ALA A 346 -7.97 -1.04 -9.40
CA ALA A 346 -8.34 -2.02 -10.42
C ALA A 346 -9.56 -1.57 -11.24
N LEU A 347 -10.58 -1.03 -10.57
CA LEU A 347 -11.77 -0.51 -11.26
C LEU A 347 -11.44 0.67 -12.17
N GLN A 348 -10.53 1.57 -11.79
CA GLN A 348 -10.09 2.67 -12.67
C GLN A 348 -9.33 2.15 -13.90
N VAL A 349 -8.48 1.13 -13.73
CA VAL A 349 -7.79 0.49 -14.87
C VAL A 349 -8.78 -0.21 -15.80
N LEU A 350 -9.73 -0.98 -15.25
CA LEU A 350 -10.77 -1.65 -16.06
C LEU A 350 -11.69 -0.64 -16.74
N GLN A 351 -12.02 0.47 -16.08
CA GLN A 351 -12.74 1.59 -16.67
C GLN A 351 -12.04 2.09 -17.94
N ALA A 352 -10.72 2.30 -17.88
CA ALA A 352 -9.94 2.76 -19.04
C ALA A 352 -10.03 1.78 -20.22
N CYS A 353 -9.87 0.48 -19.93
CA CYS A 353 -9.94 -0.56 -20.94
C CYS A 353 -11.35 -0.68 -21.58
N VAL A 354 -12.39 -0.71 -20.75
CA VAL A 354 -13.78 -0.86 -21.22
C VAL A 354 -14.23 0.36 -22.00
N ARG A 355 -13.94 1.58 -21.51
CA ARG A 355 -14.33 2.82 -22.17
C ARG A 355 -13.70 2.99 -23.56
N SER A 356 -12.44 2.63 -23.68
CA SER A 356 -11.69 2.75 -24.93
C SER A 356 -11.83 1.54 -25.86
N ALA A 357 -12.48 0.46 -25.38
CA ALA A 357 -12.49 -0.85 -26.04
C ALA A 357 -11.06 -1.34 -26.41
N SER A 358 -10.08 -1.07 -25.55
CA SER A 358 -8.66 -1.33 -25.78
C SER A 358 -8.08 -2.24 -24.72
N THR A 359 -7.06 -3.01 -25.09
CA THR A 359 -6.28 -3.83 -24.15
C THR A 359 -5.28 -2.97 -23.38
N LEU A 360 -4.78 -3.48 -22.24
CA LEU A 360 -3.69 -2.84 -21.49
C LEU A 360 -2.45 -2.61 -22.36
N ALA A 361 -2.08 -3.58 -23.19
CA ALA A 361 -0.95 -3.48 -24.10
C ALA A 361 -1.11 -2.33 -25.12
N GLN A 362 -2.34 -2.09 -25.61
CA GLN A 362 -2.62 -0.98 -26.52
C GLN A 362 -2.57 0.37 -25.81
N LEU A 363 -3.15 0.46 -24.60
CA LEU A 363 -3.17 1.70 -23.81
C LEU A 363 -1.79 2.11 -23.30
N LEU A 364 -0.87 1.16 -23.16
CA LEU A 364 0.50 1.36 -22.69
C LEU A 364 1.54 1.21 -23.81
N ALA A 365 1.12 1.23 -25.10
CA ALA A 365 2.01 1.03 -26.24
C ALA A 365 3.11 2.10 -26.37
N ASP A 366 2.88 3.28 -25.85
CA ASP A 366 3.84 4.42 -25.85
C ASP A 366 4.81 4.41 -24.67
N VAL A 367 4.69 3.43 -23.74
CA VAL A 367 5.55 3.32 -22.56
C VAL A 367 6.24 1.96 -22.53
N SER A 368 7.56 1.97 -22.43
CA SER A 368 8.36 0.78 -22.15
C SER A 368 9.25 1.08 -20.95
N LEU A 369 9.09 0.30 -19.89
CA LEU A 369 9.89 0.46 -18.68
C LEU A 369 11.38 0.30 -19.00
N TYR A 370 12.20 1.18 -18.45
CA TYR A 370 13.65 1.05 -18.59
C TYR A 370 14.13 -0.15 -17.78
N PRO A 371 15.03 -0.97 -18.33
CA PRO A 371 15.74 -1.98 -17.56
C PRO A 371 16.35 -1.39 -16.29
N GLN A 372 16.07 -2.04 -15.16
CA GLN A 372 16.54 -1.66 -13.84
C GLN A 372 17.43 -2.73 -13.26
N VAL A 373 18.62 -2.37 -12.82
CA VAL A 373 19.56 -3.27 -12.14
C VAL A 373 19.77 -2.77 -10.72
N LEU A 374 19.53 -3.63 -9.74
CA LEU A 374 19.74 -3.36 -8.33
C LEU A 374 20.81 -4.31 -7.78
N LEU A 375 21.93 -3.76 -7.31
CA LEU A 375 22.99 -4.50 -6.66
C LEU A 375 23.08 -4.13 -5.18
N ASN A 376 23.19 -5.14 -4.32
CA ASN A 376 23.42 -4.96 -2.90
C ASN A 376 24.94 -5.09 -2.62
N VAL A 377 25.53 -4.04 -2.08
CA VAL A 377 26.94 -4.02 -1.67
C VAL A 377 27.00 -4.04 -0.14
N ARG A 378 27.66 -5.05 0.43
CA ARG A 378 27.84 -5.12 1.88
C ARG A 378 28.85 -4.05 2.31
N LEU A 379 28.49 -3.24 3.28
CA LEU A 379 29.37 -2.25 3.89
C LEU A 379 30.04 -2.84 5.12
N ALA A 380 31.27 -2.41 5.40
CA ALA A 380 31.89 -2.67 6.69
C ALA A 380 31.13 -1.92 7.82
N VAL A 381 31.20 -2.48 9.03
CA VAL A 381 30.54 -1.84 10.19
C VAL A 381 31.17 -0.47 10.43
N GLY A 382 30.32 0.57 10.41
CA GLY A 382 30.77 1.97 10.61
C GLY A 382 31.33 2.66 9.36
N GLN A 383 31.32 2.01 8.20
CA GLN A 383 31.78 2.62 6.94
C GLN A 383 30.77 3.69 6.47
N ASP A 384 31.27 4.93 6.36
CA ASP A 384 30.50 6.02 5.74
C ASP A 384 30.67 6.00 4.22
N TRP A 385 29.73 5.36 3.52
CA TRP A 385 29.74 5.29 2.07
C TRP A 385 29.68 6.68 1.38
N LYS A 386 29.18 7.71 2.06
CA LYS A 386 29.12 9.07 1.52
C LYS A 386 30.48 9.74 1.45
N ALA A 387 31.43 9.31 2.31
CA ALA A 387 32.81 9.75 2.29
C ALA A 387 33.66 9.00 1.27
N ASN A 388 33.13 7.94 0.62
CA ASN A 388 33.85 7.17 -0.38
C ASN A 388 34.03 7.99 -1.70
N ARG A 389 35.24 8.48 -1.90
CA ARG A 389 35.60 9.33 -3.05
C ARG A 389 35.51 8.56 -4.38
N LEU A 390 35.91 7.28 -4.42
CA LEU A 390 35.83 6.46 -5.64
C LEU A 390 34.38 6.26 -6.07
N LEU A 391 33.48 6.03 -5.12
CA LEU A 391 32.05 5.92 -5.40
C LEU A 391 31.48 7.25 -5.90
N ALA A 392 31.85 8.37 -5.31
CA ALA A 392 31.39 9.68 -5.75
C ALA A 392 31.84 10.01 -7.20
N GLU A 393 33.11 9.75 -7.52
CA GLU A 393 33.66 9.96 -8.86
C GLU A 393 32.99 9.01 -9.90
N ALA A 394 32.80 7.75 -9.54
CA ALA A 394 32.10 6.78 -10.39
C ALA A 394 30.63 7.16 -10.60
N THR A 395 29.95 7.65 -9.56
CA THR A 395 28.56 8.10 -9.65
C THR A 395 28.42 9.26 -10.63
N GLN A 396 29.28 10.28 -10.51
CA GLN A 396 29.26 11.43 -11.43
C GLN A 396 29.55 11.02 -12.87
N ALA A 397 30.48 10.10 -13.10
CA ALA A 397 30.80 9.59 -14.44
C ALA A 397 29.61 8.82 -15.04
N VAL A 398 28.96 7.96 -14.26
CA VAL A 398 27.77 7.21 -14.71
C VAL A 398 26.58 8.13 -14.94
N GLU A 399 26.32 9.10 -14.08
CA GLU A 399 25.25 10.08 -14.28
C GLU A 399 25.47 10.91 -15.57
N THR A 400 26.71 11.27 -15.86
CA THR A 400 27.07 11.97 -17.10
C THR A 400 26.84 11.08 -18.33
N GLU A 401 27.24 9.81 -18.26
CA GLU A 401 27.03 8.82 -19.32
C GLU A 401 25.54 8.56 -19.60
N LEU A 402 24.75 8.51 -18.55
CA LEU A 402 23.30 8.21 -18.61
C LEU A 402 22.43 9.44 -18.85
N ALA A 403 23.00 10.64 -18.96
CA ALA A 403 22.24 11.90 -19.02
C ALA A 403 21.07 11.84 -20.03
N GLY A 404 19.84 11.96 -19.53
CA GLY A 404 18.59 11.89 -20.32
C GLY A 404 18.17 10.49 -20.79
N THR A 405 18.99 9.44 -20.58
CA THR A 405 18.70 8.06 -21.01
C THR A 405 18.63 7.06 -19.86
N GLY A 406 18.95 7.48 -18.65
CA GLY A 406 18.94 6.66 -17.46
C GLY A 406 19.20 7.46 -16.20
N ARG A 407 19.29 6.78 -15.06
CA ARG A 407 19.54 7.40 -13.75
C ARG A 407 20.21 6.44 -12.78
N VAL A 408 20.79 7.00 -11.74
CA VAL A 408 21.40 6.29 -10.62
C VAL A 408 20.64 6.60 -9.34
N LEU A 409 20.47 5.60 -8.48
CA LEU A 409 20.00 5.75 -7.11
C LEU A 409 20.85 4.91 -6.16
N ILE A 410 21.57 5.56 -5.27
CA ILE A 410 22.39 4.90 -4.23
C ILE A 410 21.80 5.23 -2.87
N ARG A 411 21.52 4.20 -2.06
CA ARG A 411 20.97 4.38 -0.71
C ARG A 411 21.41 3.27 0.23
N ALA A 412 21.61 3.60 1.50
CA ALA A 412 21.78 2.59 2.54
C ALA A 412 20.47 1.84 2.78
N SER A 413 20.55 0.55 3.12
CA SER A 413 19.42 -0.19 3.66
C SER A 413 19.12 0.30 5.07
N GLY A 414 17.82 0.40 5.41
CA GLY A 414 17.40 0.82 6.77
C GLY A 414 17.57 -0.27 7.83
N THR A 415 17.68 -1.54 7.40
CA THR A 415 17.64 -2.71 8.31
C THR A 415 18.91 -3.57 8.26
N GLU A 416 19.72 -3.42 7.24
CA GLU A 416 20.92 -4.26 7.01
C GLU A 416 22.13 -3.38 6.67
N PRO A 417 23.35 -3.81 6.95
CA PRO A 417 24.57 -3.08 6.58
C PRO A 417 24.86 -3.23 5.07
N LEU A 418 23.91 -2.81 4.25
CA LEU A 418 23.96 -2.90 2.80
C LEU A 418 23.77 -1.53 2.16
N LEU A 419 24.57 -1.26 1.14
CA LEU A 419 24.36 -0.17 0.20
C LEU A 419 23.62 -0.73 -1.03
N ARG A 420 22.48 -0.16 -1.35
CA ARG A 420 21.69 -0.51 -2.52
C ARG A 420 22.06 0.45 -3.65
N VAL A 421 22.65 -0.10 -4.69
CA VAL A 421 23.04 0.60 -5.92
C VAL A 421 22.05 0.22 -7.02
N MET A 422 21.25 1.15 -7.45
CA MET A 422 20.27 0.97 -8.51
C MET A 422 20.64 1.84 -9.71
N VAL A 423 20.61 1.24 -10.91
CA VAL A 423 20.77 1.91 -12.19
C VAL A 423 19.60 1.55 -13.09
N GLU A 424 19.01 2.54 -13.71
CA GLU A 424 18.07 2.41 -14.82
C GLU A 424 18.70 2.99 -16.07
N ALA A 425 18.53 2.31 -17.21
CA ALA A 425 18.92 2.82 -18.51
C ALA A 425 18.02 2.24 -19.60
N ARG A 426 17.95 2.90 -20.76
CA ARG A 426 17.21 2.39 -21.92
C ARG A 426 17.74 1.06 -22.42
N ASP A 427 19.03 0.83 -22.28
CA ASP A 427 19.70 -0.41 -22.64
C ASP A 427 20.07 -1.25 -21.39
N ALA A 428 19.72 -2.53 -21.41
CA ALA A 428 19.94 -3.44 -20.26
C ALA A 428 21.43 -3.72 -20.00
N LEU A 429 22.25 -3.79 -21.04
CA LEU A 429 23.69 -4.02 -20.89
C LEU A 429 24.35 -2.79 -20.29
N GLN A 430 23.93 -1.58 -20.72
CA GLN A 430 24.39 -0.33 -20.14
C GLN A 430 24.00 -0.22 -18.67
N ALA A 431 22.74 -0.53 -18.31
CA ALA A 431 22.30 -0.55 -16.92
C ALA A 431 23.16 -1.47 -16.05
N SER A 432 23.42 -2.69 -16.54
CA SER A 432 24.24 -3.68 -15.83
C SER A 432 25.69 -3.24 -15.69
N ALA A 433 26.32 -2.74 -16.74
CA ALA A 433 27.71 -2.27 -16.71
C ALA A 433 27.88 -1.09 -15.76
N CYS A 434 26.97 -0.11 -15.79
CA CYS A 434 26.99 1.02 -14.88
C CYS A 434 26.77 0.61 -13.42
N ALA A 435 25.79 -0.28 -13.15
CA ALA A 435 25.56 -0.78 -11.82
C ALA A 435 26.76 -1.53 -11.23
N GLN A 436 27.45 -2.35 -12.07
CA GLN A 436 28.63 -3.06 -11.64
C GLN A 436 29.79 -2.10 -11.33
N ARG A 437 30.05 -1.09 -12.16
CA ARG A 437 31.10 -0.07 -11.90
C ARG A 437 30.87 0.64 -10.56
N LEU A 438 29.62 1.01 -10.27
CA LEU A 438 29.26 1.65 -9.00
C LEU A 438 29.43 0.70 -7.82
N ALA A 439 29.02 -0.56 -7.98
CA ALA A 439 29.17 -1.57 -6.93
C ALA A 439 30.66 -1.85 -6.63
N ASP A 440 31.52 -1.90 -7.65
CA ASP A 440 32.95 -2.12 -7.48
C ASP A 440 33.63 -0.90 -6.82
N ALA A 441 33.26 0.32 -7.22
CA ALA A 441 33.72 1.55 -6.56
C ALA A 441 33.28 1.62 -5.07
N ALA A 442 32.06 1.14 -4.77
CA ALA A 442 31.57 1.07 -3.40
C ALA A 442 32.34 0.07 -2.52
N ARG A 443 32.88 -1.00 -3.10
CA ARG A 443 33.69 -2.00 -2.40
C ARG A 443 35.15 -1.58 -2.22
N ALA A 444 35.68 -0.78 -3.15
CA ALA A 444 37.09 -0.39 -3.18
C ALA A 444 37.46 0.79 -2.24
N GLY A 445 36.52 1.49 -1.73
CA GLY A 445 36.68 2.62 -0.78
C GLY A 445 35.99 2.33 0.52
#